data_8c90e5e8c5fce076c7a1b2ddd4912f7e
#
_entry.id   8c90e5e8c5fce076c7a1b2ddd4912f7e
#
_cell.length_a   1.000
_cell.length_b   1.000
_cell.length_c   1.000
_cell.angle_alpha   90.00
_cell.angle_beta   90.00
_cell.angle_gamma   90.00
#
_symmetry.space_group_name_H-M   'P 1'
#
loop_
_entity.id
_entity.type
_entity.pdbx_description
1 polymer ?
#
loop_
_entity_poly.entity_id
_entity_poly.type
_entity_poly.pdbx_seq_one_letter_code
_entity_poly.pdbx_strand_id
1 'polypeptide(L)'
;MSAAPPLQGQGEELGLEDADVPPERAVDPVGRDGCRAPIPWDPRPEHGWPAPPWLPWPPEPERWNVERLRADPGSILHLYRRLLALRRASAAFHAGSCRLLEAPAGVLAYERAAGTERRIVLVNFTGERLPVAAHGRVEIASDGTGEDRPYAGVLAPAQALVLRA
;
A
#
# COMPACT_ATOMS: atom_id res chain seq x y z
N MET A 1 -4.77 21.33 11.64
CA MET A 1 -3.54 21.11 10.82
C MET A 1 -3.94 20.20 9.65
N SER A 2 -3.82 20.66 8.42
CA SER A 2 -4.07 19.81 7.24
C SER A 2 -3.04 18.68 7.25
N ALA A 3 -3.51 17.43 7.11
CA ALA A 3 -2.58 16.30 6.96
C ALA A 3 -1.76 16.51 5.69
N ALA A 4 -0.43 16.37 5.80
CA ALA A 4 0.43 16.40 4.63
C ALA A 4 -0.05 15.36 3.59
N PRO A 5 0.09 15.63 2.29
CA PRO A 5 -0.19 14.62 1.28
C PRO A 5 0.70 13.39 1.54
N PRO A 6 0.23 12.18 1.22
CA PRO A 6 1.07 11.00 1.33
C PRO A 6 2.29 11.18 0.41
N LEU A 7 3.48 10.97 0.96
CA LEU A 7 4.69 10.80 0.16
C LEU A 7 4.59 9.39 -0.42
N GLN A 8 4.63 9.28 -1.73
CA GLN A 8 4.58 8.01 -2.45
C GLN A 8 5.82 7.94 -3.34
N GLY A 9 6.60 6.88 -3.19
CA GLY A 9 7.68 6.56 -4.11
C GLY A 9 7.12 6.15 -5.47
N GLN A 10 7.90 6.35 -6.52
CA GLN A 10 7.53 5.92 -7.86
C GLN A 10 7.45 4.38 -7.90
N GLY A 11 6.31 3.82 -8.33
CA GLY A 11 6.13 2.38 -8.48
C GLY A 11 5.63 1.64 -7.22
N GLU A 12 5.52 2.29 -6.06
CA GLU A 12 4.95 1.67 -4.85
C GLU A 12 3.52 1.16 -5.08
N GLU A 13 2.72 1.89 -5.85
CA GLU A 13 1.35 1.51 -6.20
C GLU A 13 1.26 0.28 -7.11
N LEU A 14 2.38 -0.13 -7.69
CA LEU A 14 2.52 -1.31 -8.51
C LEU A 14 3.21 -2.47 -7.78
N GLY A 15 3.78 -2.20 -6.59
CA GLY A 15 4.58 -3.17 -5.84
C GLY A 15 5.92 -3.45 -6.49
N LEU A 16 6.49 -2.47 -7.21
CA LEU A 16 7.80 -2.63 -7.85
C LEU A 16 8.91 -2.67 -6.81
N GLU A 17 9.84 -3.58 -7.00
CA GLU A 17 11.11 -3.61 -6.29
C GLU A 17 12.14 -2.69 -6.93
N ASP A 18 13.19 -2.34 -6.20
CA ASP A 18 14.30 -1.54 -6.72
C ASP A 18 15.01 -2.29 -7.85
N ALA A 19 15.33 -1.58 -8.92
CA ALA A 19 16.16 -2.14 -9.98
C ALA A 19 17.61 -2.29 -9.53
N ASP A 20 18.29 -3.33 -10.01
CA ASP A 20 19.73 -3.52 -9.84
C ASP A 20 20.47 -2.61 -10.82
N VAL A 21 21.00 -1.49 -10.32
CA VAL A 21 21.68 -0.47 -11.14
C VAL A 21 23.18 -0.73 -11.14
N PRO A 22 23.78 -1.07 -12.30
CA PRO A 22 25.22 -1.25 -12.40
C PRO A 22 26.00 0.03 -11.98
N PRO A 23 27.15 -0.11 -11.31
CA PRO A 23 27.91 1.04 -10.79
C PRO A 23 28.22 2.12 -11.83
N GLU A 24 28.49 1.73 -13.08
CA GLU A 24 28.78 2.64 -14.20
C GLU A 24 27.55 3.45 -14.67
N ARG A 25 26.34 3.04 -14.28
CA ARG A 25 25.08 3.73 -14.57
C ARG A 25 24.52 4.48 -13.37
N ALA A 26 25.09 4.28 -12.19
CA ALA A 26 24.68 4.93 -10.97
C ALA A 26 25.09 6.41 -10.99
N VAL A 27 24.14 7.30 -10.76
CA VAL A 27 24.31 8.76 -10.74
C VAL A 27 24.04 9.35 -9.38
N ASP A 28 23.11 8.77 -8.62
CA ASP A 28 22.77 9.26 -7.28
C ASP A 28 23.84 8.83 -6.26
N PRO A 29 24.57 9.79 -5.64
CA PRO A 29 25.61 9.47 -4.68
C PRO A 29 25.09 8.78 -3.40
N VAL A 30 23.76 8.79 -3.18
CA VAL A 30 23.11 8.15 -2.02
C VAL A 30 22.51 6.78 -2.38
N GLY A 31 22.66 6.34 -3.65
CA GLY A 31 22.25 5.02 -4.10
C GLY A 31 20.74 4.83 -4.32
N ARG A 32 20.01 5.91 -4.62
CA ARG A 32 18.55 5.87 -4.83
C ARG A 32 18.13 5.62 -6.28
N ASP A 33 19.05 5.31 -7.18
CA ASP A 33 18.71 5.15 -8.60
C ASP A 33 17.79 3.93 -8.82
N GLY A 34 17.96 2.86 -8.03
CA GLY A 34 17.12 1.67 -8.13
C GLY A 34 15.63 1.96 -7.91
N CYS A 35 15.29 2.78 -6.91
CA CYS A 35 13.90 3.16 -6.63
C CYS A 35 13.29 4.16 -7.63
N ARG A 36 14.10 4.61 -8.61
CA ARG A 36 13.67 5.51 -9.71
C ARG A 36 13.60 4.79 -11.05
N ALA A 37 13.65 3.46 -11.04
CA ALA A 37 13.53 2.65 -12.23
C ALA A 37 12.28 3.01 -13.05
N PRO A 38 12.33 2.82 -14.39
CA PRO A 38 11.19 3.14 -15.24
C PRO A 38 9.99 2.24 -14.94
N ILE A 39 8.80 2.82 -14.95
CA ILE A 39 7.54 2.07 -14.75
C ILE A 39 7.26 1.21 -15.99
N PRO A 40 7.11 -0.13 -15.86
CA PRO A 40 6.62 -0.97 -16.92
C PRO A 40 5.11 -0.74 -17.14
N TRP A 41 4.73 -0.29 -18.33
CA TRP A 41 3.31 -0.04 -18.65
C TRP A 41 2.60 -1.29 -19.13
N ASP A 42 3.30 -2.18 -19.83
CA ASP A 42 2.78 -3.40 -20.42
C ASP A 42 3.83 -4.53 -20.44
N PRO A 43 3.44 -5.79 -20.76
CA PRO A 43 4.34 -6.93 -20.73
C PRO A 43 5.24 -7.08 -21.97
N ARG A 44 5.19 -6.19 -22.98
CA ARG A 44 6.03 -6.24 -24.16
C ARG A 44 7.50 -5.94 -23.84
N PRO A 45 8.46 -6.28 -24.70
CA PRO A 45 9.90 -6.09 -24.42
C PRO A 45 10.29 -4.64 -24.09
N GLU A 46 9.66 -3.65 -24.70
CA GLU A 46 9.88 -2.23 -24.45
C GLU A 46 9.01 -1.67 -23.33
N HIS A 47 8.18 -2.51 -22.72
CA HIS A 47 7.28 -2.18 -21.59
C HIS A 47 6.49 -0.87 -21.78
N GLY A 48 6.09 -0.57 -23.03
CA GLY A 48 5.32 0.61 -23.40
C GLY A 48 6.13 1.91 -23.52
N TRP A 49 7.45 1.85 -23.47
CA TRP A 49 8.32 3.01 -23.66
C TRP A 49 8.74 3.15 -25.11
N PRO A 50 8.84 4.40 -25.64
CA PRO A 50 9.20 4.63 -27.04
C PRO A 50 10.71 4.47 -27.33
N ALA A 51 11.54 4.41 -26.30
CA ALA A 51 12.99 4.26 -26.38
C ALA A 51 13.52 3.57 -25.12
N PRO A 52 14.71 2.92 -25.18
CA PRO A 52 15.34 2.32 -24.01
C PRO A 52 15.56 3.35 -22.90
N PRO A 53 15.14 3.05 -21.65
CA PRO A 53 15.31 3.94 -20.54
C PRO A 53 16.78 4.00 -20.10
N TRP A 54 17.15 5.10 -19.41
CA TRP A 54 18.47 5.27 -18.83
C TRP A 54 18.77 4.23 -17.73
N LEU A 55 17.84 4.03 -16.80
CA LEU A 55 17.95 3.04 -15.74
C LEU A 55 17.44 1.68 -16.21
N PRO A 56 17.93 0.56 -15.65
CA PRO A 56 17.38 -0.75 -15.93
C PRO A 56 15.93 -0.88 -15.45
N TRP A 57 15.23 -1.87 -15.99
CA TRP A 57 13.89 -2.22 -15.52
C TRP A 57 13.93 -2.80 -14.11
N PRO A 58 12.87 -2.60 -13.30
CA PRO A 58 12.72 -3.32 -12.05
C PRO A 58 12.61 -4.83 -12.30
N PRO A 59 12.77 -5.68 -11.28
CA PRO A 59 12.61 -7.12 -11.41
C PRO A 59 11.24 -7.54 -11.95
N GLU A 60 11.21 -8.58 -12.78
CA GLU A 60 10.00 -9.20 -13.34
C GLU A 60 9.01 -8.21 -14.02
N PRO A 61 9.45 -7.30 -14.90
CA PRO A 61 8.58 -6.25 -15.45
C PRO A 61 7.43 -6.81 -16.31
N GLU A 62 7.59 -8.04 -16.86
CA GLU A 62 6.52 -8.75 -17.58
C GLU A 62 5.37 -9.14 -16.64
N ARG A 63 5.64 -9.31 -15.36
CA ARG A 63 4.67 -9.67 -14.30
C ARG A 63 4.12 -8.43 -13.62
N TRP A 64 5.00 -7.53 -13.21
CA TRP A 64 4.68 -6.33 -12.43
C TRP A 64 4.61 -5.12 -13.36
N ASN A 65 3.49 -4.98 -14.09
CA ASN A 65 3.26 -3.85 -14.99
C ASN A 65 1.82 -3.34 -14.88
N VAL A 66 1.62 -2.11 -15.33
CA VAL A 66 0.35 -1.41 -15.18
C VAL A 66 -0.81 -2.14 -15.84
N GLU A 67 -0.61 -2.71 -17.05
CA GLU A 67 -1.67 -3.39 -17.79
C GLU A 67 -2.19 -4.61 -17.03
N ARG A 68 -1.29 -5.48 -16.56
CA ARG A 68 -1.67 -6.68 -15.79
C ARG A 68 -2.31 -6.35 -14.46
N LEU A 69 -1.69 -5.42 -13.70
CA LEU A 69 -2.23 -5.03 -12.40
C LEU A 69 -3.58 -4.32 -12.51
N ARG A 70 -3.82 -3.62 -13.61
CA ARG A 70 -5.12 -2.99 -13.90
C ARG A 70 -6.20 -4.02 -14.23
N ALA A 71 -5.83 -5.15 -14.84
CA ALA A 71 -6.73 -6.26 -15.15
C ALA A 71 -7.06 -7.14 -13.93
N ASP A 72 -6.24 -7.11 -12.88
CA ASP A 72 -6.43 -7.91 -11.65
C ASP A 72 -7.08 -7.06 -10.54
N PRO A 73 -8.37 -7.26 -10.21
CA PRO A 73 -9.04 -6.55 -9.13
C PRO A 73 -8.41 -6.73 -7.75
N GLY A 74 -7.69 -7.83 -7.52
CA GLY A 74 -6.99 -8.13 -6.26
C GLY A 74 -5.60 -7.50 -6.16
N SER A 75 -5.14 -6.80 -7.21
CA SER A 75 -3.79 -6.24 -7.25
C SER A 75 -3.57 -5.11 -6.25
N ILE A 76 -2.30 -4.89 -5.90
CA ILE A 76 -1.86 -3.75 -5.08
C ILE A 76 -2.29 -2.40 -5.70
N LEU A 77 -2.33 -2.28 -7.03
CA LEU A 77 -2.81 -1.08 -7.71
C LEU A 77 -4.26 -0.73 -7.33
N HIS A 78 -5.14 -1.74 -7.30
CA HIS A 78 -6.52 -1.54 -6.89
C HIS A 78 -6.65 -1.30 -5.39
N LEU A 79 -5.82 -1.92 -4.55
CA LEU A 79 -5.75 -1.62 -3.13
C LEU A 79 -5.38 -0.15 -2.89
N TYR A 80 -4.32 0.36 -3.54
CA TYR A 80 -3.94 1.78 -3.48
C TYR A 80 -5.07 2.72 -3.90
N ARG A 81 -5.76 2.41 -5.00
CA ARG A 81 -6.91 3.20 -5.46
C ARG A 81 -8.03 3.27 -4.44
N ARG A 82 -8.35 2.13 -3.81
CA ARG A 82 -9.41 2.06 -2.77
C ARG A 82 -9.00 2.83 -1.52
N LEU A 83 -7.77 2.68 -1.06
CA LEU A 83 -7.25 3.41 0.10
C LEU A 83 -7.22 4.93 -0.15
N LEU A 84 -6.79 5.37 -1.32
CA LEU A 84 -6.78 6.79 -1.69
C LEU A 84 -8.21 7.36 -1.84
N ALA A 85 -9.15 6.58 -2.38
CA ALA A 85 -10.55 6.96 -2.47
C ALA A 85 -11.16 7.10 -1.07
N LEU A 86 -10.94 6.12 -0.18
CA LEU A 86 -11.37 6.18 1.21
C LEU A 86 -10.75 7.39 1.94
N ARG A 87 -9.45 7.64 1.78
CA ARG A 87 -8.78 8.81 2.38
C ARG A 87 -9.42 10.12 1.96
N ARG A 88 -9.81 10.26 0.69
CA ARG A 88 -10.47 11.48 0.18
C ARG A 88 -11.88 11.64 0.71
N ALA A 89 -12.62 10.53 0.87
CA ALA A 89 -14.01 10.53 1.32
C ALA A 89 -14.15 10.65 2.84
N SER A 90 -13.13 10.27 3.62
CA SER A 90 -13.17 10.18 5.07
C SER A 90 -12.59 11.43 5.73
N ALA A 91 -13.41 12.16 6.49
CA ALA A 91 -12.94 13.27 7.31
C ALA A 91 -11.93 12.80 8.37
N ALA A 92 -12.13 11.60 8.92
CA ALA A 92 -11.21 11.01 9.89
C ALA A 92 -9.82 10.81 9.30
N PHE A 93 -9.69 10.32 8.06
CA PHE A 93 -8.39 10.15 7.42
C PHE A 93 -7.80 11.45 6.87
N HIS A 94 -8.65 12.40 6.46
CA HIS A 94 -8.18 13.66 5.87
C HIS A 94 -7.63 14.63 6.93
N ALA A 95 -8.38 14.86 8.02
CA ALA A 95 -8.07 15.89 9.00
C ALA A 95 -8.33 15.46 10.46
N GLY A 96 -8.66 14.19 10.71
CA GLY A 96 -8.97 13.68 12.04
C GLY A 96 -7.75 13.58 12.94
N SER A 97 -8.02 13.43 14.26
CA SER A 97 -7.01 13.05 15.24
C SER A 97 -6.44 11.66 14.94
N CYS A 98 -5.25 11.38 15.47
CA CYS A 98 -4.62 10.07 15.38
C CYS A 98 -4.23 9.62 16.79
N ARG A 99 -4.67 8.43 17.21
CA ARG A 99 -4.36 7.84 18.50
C ARG A 99 -3.89 6.41 18.31
N LEU A 100 -2.70 6.09 18.80
CA LEU A 100 -2.23 4.71 18.85
C LEU A 100 -3.08 3.90 19.84
N LEU A 101 -3.33 2.65 19.49
CA LEU A 101 -4.06 1.69 20.31
C LEU A 101 -3.08 0.63 20.83
N GLU A 102 -3.43 0.02 21.97
CA GLU A 102 -2.70 -1.15 22.46
C GLU A 102 -2.86 -2.31 21.49
N ALA A 103 -1.76 -2.98 21.17
CA ALA A 103 -1.72 -4.13 20.27
C ALA A 103 -0.56 -5.06 20.63
N PRO A 104 -0.62 -6.34 20.24
CA PRO A 104 0.48 -7.27 20.40
C PRO A 104 1.76 -6.81 19.67
N ALA A 105 2.91 -7.32 20.11
CA ALA A 105 4.18 -7.09 19.42
C ALA A 105 4.06 -7.49 17.94
N GLY A 106 4.60 -6.65 17.05
CA GLY A 106 4.52 -6.84 15.60
C GLY A 106 3.20 -6.37 14.96
N VAL A 107 2.28 -5.79 15.73
CA VAL A 107 1.05 -5.18 15.22
C VAL A 107 1.07 -3.67 15.43
N LEU A 108 0.81 -2.90 14.37
CA LEU A 108 0.46 -1.49 14.48
C LEU A 108 -1.08 -1.36 14.51
N ALA A 109 -1.59 -0.70 15.54
CA ALA A 109 -3.00 -0.36 15.66
C ALA A 109 -3.18 1.12 15.98
N TYR A 110 -4.04 1.81 15.24
CA TYR A 110 -4.37 3.21 15.54
C TYR A 110 -5.79 3.57 15.12
N GLU A 111 -6.34 4.56 15.81
CA GLU A 111 -7.63 5.15 15.50
C GLU A 111 -7.44 6.52 14.84
N ARG A 112 -8.26 6.78 13.82
CA ARG A 112 -8.49 8.11 13.25
C ARG A 112 -9.92 8.54 13.56
N ALA A 113 -10.10 9.79 14.04
CA ALA A 113 -11.42 10.28 14.41
C ALA A 113 -11.64 11.75 14.01
N ALA A 114 -12.84 12.04 13.47
CA ALA A 114 -13.30 13.39 13.16
C ALA A 114 -14.82 13.48 13.41
N GLY A 115 -15.24 14.29 14.38
CA GLY A 115 -16.64 14.33 14.81
C GLY A 115 -17.12 12.95 15.28
N THR A 116 -18.14 12.41 14.63
CA THR A 116 -18.68 11.06 14.90
C THR A 116 -18.02 9.97 14.06
N GLU A 117 -17.24 10.36 13.07
CA GLU A 117 -16.58 9.40 12.18
C GLU A 117 -15.33 8.81 12.86
N ARG A 118 -15.23 7.49 12.90
CA ARG A 118 -14.09 6.76 13.43
C ARG A 118 -13.65 5.67 12.47
N ARG A 119 -12.32 5.53 12.33
CA ARG A 119 -11.68 4.44 11.59
C ARG A 119 -10.54 3.87 12.43
N ILE A 120 -10.46 2.56 12.47
CA ILE A 120 -9.36 1.84 13.11
C ILE A 120 -8.53 1.18 12.00
N VAL A 121 -7.22 1.38 12.06
CA VAL A 121 -6.28 0.71 11.16
C VAL A 121 -5.48 -0.29 11.96
N LEU A 122 -5.43 -1.51 11.47
CA LEU A 122 -4.69 -2.62 12.05
C LEU A 122 -3.73 -3.16 10.98
N VAL A 123 -2.45 -3.34 11.33
CA VAL A 123 -1.42 -3.89 10.43
C VAL A 123 -0.61 -4.93 11.18
N ASN A 124 -0.63 -6.15 10.71
CA ASN A 124 0.19 -7.26 11.22
C ASN A 124 1.47 -7.38 10.37
N PHE A 125 2.62 -7.07 10.95
CA PHE A 125 3.93 -7.20 10.30
C PHE A 125 4.59 -8.56 10.50
N THR A 126 3.86 -9.52 11.06
CA THR A 126 4.40 -10.86 11.34
C THR A 126 3.85 -11.92 10.39
N GLY A 127 4.51 -13.06 10.35
CA GLY A 127 4.04 -14.26 9.65
C GLY A 127 3.02 -15.08 10.44
N GLU A 128 2.49 -14.58 11.56
CA GLU A 128 1.60 -15.33 12.46
C GLU A 128 0.19 -14.70 12.50
N ARG A 129 -0.79 -15.51 12.89
CA ARG A 129 -2.15 -15.05 13.21
C ARG A 129 -2.15 -14.47 14.61
N LEU A 130 -2.56 -13.21 14.76
CA LEU A 130 -2.51 -12.52 16.04
C LEU A 130 -3.91 -12.04 16.47
N PRO A 131 -4.35 -12.31 17.71
CA PRO A 131 -5.57 -11.73 18.26
C PRO A 131 -5.34 -10.23 18.52
N VAL A 132 -6.27 -9.39 18.05
CA VAL A 132 -6.24 -7.94 18.28
C VAL A 132 -7.61 -7.47 18.70
N ALA A 133 -7.71 -6.88 19.87
CA ALA A 133 -8.98 -6.36 20.39
C ALA A 133 -9.34 -5.06 19.65
N ALA A 134 -10.31 -5.15 18.75
CA ALA A 134 -10.90 -4.01 18.05
C ALA A 134 -12.35 -4.33 17.68
N HIS A 135 -13.13 -3.28 17.42
CA HIS A 135 -14.52 -3.40 17.02
C HIS A 135 -14.78 -2.58 15.75
N GLY A 136 -15.63 -3.09 14.90
CA GLY A 136 -16.04 -2.41 13.68
C GLY A 136 -16.29 -3.38 12.53
N ARG A 137 -16.68 -2.82 11.40
CA ARG A 137 -16.86 -3.54 10.14
C ARG A 137 -15.63 -3.33 9.25
N VAL A 138 -15.11 -4.40 8.68
CA VAL A 138 -13.98 -4.32 7.74
C VAL A 138 -14.41 -3.54 6.50
N GLU A 139 -13.79 -2.41 6.26
CA GLU A 139 -14.05 -1.54 5.11
C GLU A 139 -13.07 -1.82 3.96
N ILE A 140 -11.80 -2.04 4.30
CA ILE A 140 -10.76 -2.47 3.37
C ILE A 140 -9.88 -3.52 4.05
N ALA A 141 -9.56 -4.59 3.33
CA ALA A 141 -8.57 -5.57 3.69
C ALA A 141 -7.47 -5.63 2.62
N SER A 142 -6.20 -5.76 3.02
CA SER A 142 -5.07 -5.84 2.07
C SER A 142 -5.14 -7.09 1.18
N ASP A 143 -5.76 -8.16 1.69
CA ASP A 143 -5.98 -9.43 1.01
C ASP A 143 -7.44 -9.64 0.54
N GLY A 144 -8.28 -8.61 0.67
CA GLY A 144 -9.72 -8.65 0.35
C GLY A 144 -10.57 -9.50 1.30
N THR A 145 -9.98 -10.13 2.31
CA THR A 145 -10.69 -11.09 3.17
C THR A 145 -11.54 -10.38 4.22
N GLY A 146 -12.80 -10.77 4.31
CA GLY A 146 -13.72 -10.30 5.37
C GLY A 146 -14.28 -8.91 5.16
N GLU A 147 -14.08 -8.28 4.01
CA GLU A 147 -14.68 -6.97 3.69
C GLU A 147 -16.20 -7.02 3.85
N ASP A 148 -16.78 -5.91 4.29
CA ASP A 148 -18.18 -5.74 4.63
C ASP A 148 -18.73 -6.67 5.75
N ARG A 149 -17.84 -7.31 6.53
CA ARG A 149 -18.21 -8.13 7.68
C ARG A 149 -17.72 -7.51 8.99
N PRO A 150 -18.35 -7.84 10.13
CA PRO A 150 -17.78 -7.52 11.43
C PRO A 150 -16.36 -8.10 11.57
N TYR A 151 -15.48 -7.33 12.17
CA TYR A 151 -14.11 -7.81 12.43
C TYR A 151 -14.16 -8.98 13.43
N ALA A 152 -13.47 -10.05 13.12
CA ALA A 152 -13.51 -11.31 13.88
C ALA A 152 -12.52 -11.37 15.06
N GLY A 153 -11.79 -10.27 15.36
CA GLY A 153 -10.87 -10.23 16.50
C GLY A 153 -9.47 -10.81 16.23
N VAL A 154 -9.17 -11.22 15.00
CA VAL A 154 -7.88 -11.85 14.64
C VAL A 154 -7.39 -11.30 13.31
N LEU A 155 -6.12 -10.90 13.25
CA LEU A 155 -5.42 -10.58 12.00
C LEU A 155 -4.70 -11.80 11.44
N ALA A 156 -4.79 -12.00 10.14
CA ALA A 156 -3.98 -12.99 9.44
C ALA A 156 -2.51 -12.53 9.29
N PRO A 157 -1.57 -13.43 8.94
CA PRO A 157 -0.20 -13.06 8.62
C PRO A 157 -0.14 -11.95 7.57
N ALA A 158 0.72 -10.96 7.78
CA ALA A 158 0.95 -9.81 6.87
C ALA A 158 -0.33 -9.10 6.40
N GLN A 159 -1.43 -9.20 7.17
CA GLN A 159 -2.71 -8.56 6.85
C GLN A 159 -2.79 -7.14 7.39
N ALA A 160 -3.34 -6.24 6.57
CA ALA A 160 -3.75 -4.91 7.00
C ALA A 160 -5.25 -4.72 6.79
N LEU A 161 -5.93 -4.12 7.78
CA LEU A 161 -7.36 -3.84 7.77
C LEU A 161 -7.64 -2.37 8.06
N VAL A 162 -8.64 -1.83 7.41
CA VAL A 162 -9.32 -0.60 7.83
C VAL A 162 -10.72 -0.97 8.31
N LEU A 163 -11.03 -0.64 9.55
CA LEU A 163 -12.33 -0.87 10.16
C LEU A 163 -13.12 0.45 10.25
N ARG A 164 -14.39 0.39 9.94
CA ARG A 164 -15.36 1.43 10.28
C ARG A 164 -15.94 1.10 11.65
N ALA A 165 -15.58 1.88 12.67
CA ALA A 165 -16.02 1.74 14.05
C ALA A 165 -17.27 2.59 14.32
#